data_c251f0092d4ebaa6e0dedb8384b97a59
#
_entry.id   c251f0092d4ebaa6e0dedb8384b97a59
#
_cell.length_a   1.000
_cell.length_b   1.000
_cell.length_c   1.000
_cell.angle_alpha   90.00
_cell.angle_beta   90.00
_cell.angle_gamma   90.00
#
_symmetry.space_group_name_H-M   'P 1'
#
loop_
_entity.id
_entity.type
_entity.pdbx_description
1 polymer ?
#
loop_
_entity_poly.entity_id
_entity_poly.type
_entity_poly.pdbx_seq_one_letter_code
_entity_poly.pdbx_strand_id
1 'polypeptide(L)'
;MYLSKYIRRCDFMDNMNTMDFNQKIDVSLRASLEATPVERNASDDLSTGSSSDGFWNLIVLYTGSPQTLQNEFPSSSFTFLLGNYAIVKISEDDIPSLAAFPQVIYIERPRQLFFEIVSARQASCLSAIQENSSYGLTGKGILISVIDSGIDYAHPDFCNPDKTTRLVALWDQTILADPSAGRFAPAGYSQGTLFSPEQINAALQADTFEQRMELVPSTDVTGHGTHVAGIAAGNGRASGGLYRGIAPESSLLAVKLGSPDPKGFPNTIELMQAVDFSVRYAIEHTVPLVINLSFGNTYGSHSGTSLLETYLDYVSNLGRINIVVGLSLIHISEP
;
A
#
# COMPACT_ATOMS: atom_id res chain seq x y z
N MET A 1 10.51 26.04 13.04
CA MET A 1 10.04 25.55 11.75
C MET A 1 8.95 24.46 11.87
N TYR A 2 8.97 23.61 12.91
CA TYR A 2 7.96 22.58 13.16
C TYR A 2 6.58 23.13 13.61
N LEU A 3 6.53 24.18 14.43
CA LEU A 3 5.27 24.78 14.89
C LEU A 3 4.46 25.43 13.76
N SER A 4 5.10 25.99 12.72
CA SER A 4 4.39 26.66 11.62
C SER A 4 3.65 25.68 10.68
N LYS A 5 4.13 24.43 10.58
CA LYS A 5 3.45 23.38 9.81
C LYS A 5 2.21 22.84 10.55
N TYR A 6 2.29 22.75 11.87
CA TYR A 6 1.17 22.31 12.72
C TYR A 6 0.04 23.36 12.76
N ILE A 7 0.40 24.64 12.81
CA ILE A 7 -0.57 25.76 12.78
C ILE A 7 -1.31 25.78 11.43
N ARG A 8 -0.60 25.60 10.28
CA ARG A 8 -1.26 25.53 8.97
C ARG A 8 -2.21 24.33 8.82
N ARG A 9 -1.95 23.23 9.53
CA ARG A 9 -2.81 22.05 9.49
C ARG A 9 -4.07 22.25 10.34
N CYS A 10 -3.98 22.92 11.47
CA CYS A 10 -5.15 23.33 12.27
C CYS A 10 -6.01 24.32 11.50
N ASP A 11 -5.42 25.35 10.87
CA ASP A 11 -6.14 26.34 10.06
C ASP A 11 -6.82 25.69 8.82
N PHE A 12 -6.22 24.67 8.24
CA PHE A 12 -6.81 23.90 7.14
C PHE A 12 -8.02 23.07 7.62
N MET A 13 -7.92 22.39 8.77
CA MET A 13 -9.00 21.60 9.36
C MET A 13 -10.18 22.49 9.81
N ASP A 14 -9.92 23.64 10.41
CA ASP A 14 -10.96 24.58 10.86
C ASP A 14 -11.73 25.22 9.70
N ASN A 15 -11.06 25.50 8.58
CA ASN A 15 -11.71 26.00 7.36
C ASN A 15 -12.54 24.93 6.61
N MET A 16 -12.19 23.65 6.72
CA MET A 16 -12.91 22.57 6.01
C MET A 16 -14.29 22.26 6.62
N ASN A 17 -14.50 22.51 7.90
CA ASN A 17 -15.79 22.26 8.56
C ASN A 17 -16.95 23.16 8.06
N THR A 18 -16.66 24.22 7.31
CA THR A 18 -17.63 25.15 6.71
C THR A 18 -17.73 25.02 5.19
N MET A 19 -17.05 24.04 4.58
CA MET A 19 -17.04 23.84 3.14
C MET A 19 -18.39 23.35 2.62
N ASP A 20 -18.86 23.93 1.52
CA ASP A 20 -19.99 23.48 0.75
C ASP A 20 -19.73 22.08 0.15
N PHE A 21 -20.79 21.30 -0.13
CA PHE A 21 -20.75 19.98 -0.74
C PHE A 21 -19.70 19.85 -1.86
N ASN A 22 -19.71 20.81 -2.79
CA ASN A 22 -18.78 20.83 -3.93
C ASN A 22 -17.31 21.04 -3.56
N GLN A 23 -17.01 21.50 -2.35
CA GLN A 23 -15.65 21.71 -1.86
C GLN A 23 -15.10 20.51 -1.09
N LYS A 24 -15.99 19.63 -0.61
CA LYS A 24 -15.60 18.41 0.11
C LYS A 24 -15.33 17.22 -0.81
N ILE A 25 -15.69 17.31 -2.09
CA ILE A 25 -15.51 16.24 -3.07
C ILE A 25 -14.37 16.61 -4.04
N ASP A 26 -13.44 15.67 -4.24
CA ASP A 26 -12.38 15.79 -5.25
C ASP A 26 -12.94 16.08 -6.64
N VAL A 27 -12.25 16.93 -7.38
CA VAL A 27 -12.66 17.36 -8.74
C VAL A 27 -12.81 16.17 -9.68
N SER A 28 -11.92 15.18 -9.58
CA SER A 28 -11.98 13.98 -10.44
C SER A 28 -13.15 13.06 -10.07
N LEU A 29 -13.51 12.95 -8.78
CA LEU A 29 -14.72 12.25 -8.36
C LEU A 29 -15.98 12.93 -8.90
N ARG A 30 -16.03 14.27 -8.80
CA ARG A 30 -17.15 15.05 -9.34
C ARG A 30 -17.31 14.83 -10.83
N ALA A 31 -16.22 14.92 -11.59
CA ALA A 31 -16.25 14.65 -13.04
C ALA A 31 -16.76 13.23 -13.35
N SER A 32 -16.37 12.25 -12.55
CA SER A 32 -16.84 10.86 -12.69
C SER A 32 -18.34 10.70 -12.38
N LEU A 33 -18.85 11.41 -11.37
CA LEU A 33 -20.28 11.37 -11.01
C LEU A 33 -21.16 12.10 -12.02
N GLU A 34 -20.67 13.18 -12.64
CA GLU A 34 -21.35 13.95 -13.69
C GLU A 34 -21.30 13.26 -15.04
N ALA A 35 -20.36 12.33 -15.27
CA ALA A 35 -20.24 11.59 -16.52
C ALA A 35 -21.38 10.59 -16.71
N THR A 36 -21.82 10.48 -17.96
CA THR A 36 -22.81 9.45 -18.33
C THR A 36 -22.24 8.04 -18.20
N PRO A 37 -23.07 6.99 -18.01
CA PRO A 37 -22.58 5.61 -17.99
C PRO A 37 -21.78 5.21 -19.23
N VAL A 38 -22.08 5.79 -20.39
CA VAL A 38 -21.36 5.53 -21.65
C VAL A 38 -19.94 6.13 -21.58
N GLU A 39 -19.84 7.36 -21.11
CA GLU A 39 -18.54 8.02 -20.95
C GLU A 39 -17.66 7.33 -19.88
N ARG A 40 -18.26 6.95 -18.75
CA ARG A 40 -17.55 6.17 -17.70
C ARG A 40 -17.03 4.85 -18.25
N ASN A 41 -17.83 4.09 -18.98
CA ASN A 41 -17.42 2.81 -19.56
C ASN A 41 -16.38 2.95 -20.69
N ALA A 42 -16.26 4.13 -21.29
CA ALA A 42 -15.27 4.41 -22.33
C ALA A 42 -13.94 4.91 -21.78
N SER A 43 -13.85 5.22 -20.48
CA SER A 43 -12.65 5.75 -19.83
C SER A 43 -12.35 5.02 -18.52
N ASP A 44 -11.23 4.31 -18.50
CA ASP A 44 -10.74 3.63 -17.30
C ASP A 44 -10.51 4.62 -16.15
N ASP A 45 -10.13 5.85 -16.47
CA ASP A 45 -9.93 6.89 -15.47
C ASP A 45 -11.26 7.30 -14.83
N LEU A 46 -12.31 7.55 -15.61
CA LEU A 46 -13.63 7.93 -15.07
C LEU A 46 -14.32 6.81 -14.30
N SER A 47 -14.00 5.55 -14.58
CA SER A 47 -14.61 4.38 -13.93
C SER A 47 -13.84 3.92 -12.69
N THR A 48 -12.62 4.42 -12.46
CA THR A 48 -11.80 3.98 -11.31
C THR A 48 -12.49 4.26 -9.97
N GLY A 49 -12.68 3.21 -9.19
CA GLY A 49 -13.38 3.22 -7.90
C GLY A 49 -14.87 2.88 -7.99
N SER A 50 -15.48 2.93 -9.18
CA SER A 50 -16.86 2.46 -9.38
C SER A 50 -16.90 0.96 -9.64
N SER A 51 -18.01 0.33 -9.27
CA SER A 51 -18.31 -1.06 -9.58
C SER A 51 -19.58 -1.17 -10.40
N SER A 52 -19.73 -2.29 -11.13
CA SER A 52 -20.88 -2.52 -12.01
C SER A 52 -22.23 -2.62 -11.28
N ASP A 53 -22.20 -2.76 -9.95
CA ASP A 53 -23.37 -2.83 -9.07
C ASP A 53 -23.80 -1.44 -8.52
N GLY A 54 -23.21 -0.35 -9.04
CA GLY A 54 -23.54 1.03 -8.64
C GLY A 54 -22.93 1.47 -7.32
N PHE A 55 -21.95 0.73 -6.80
CA PHE A 55 -21.18 1.13 -5.63
C PHE A 55 -19.86 1.79 -6.02
N TRP A 56 -19.39 2.65 -5.12
CA TRP A 56 -18.09 3.31 -5.21
C TRP A 56 -17.22 2.95 -4.03
N ASN A 57 -15.95 2.69 -4.29
CA ASN A 57 -14.91 2.63 -3.28
C ASN A 57 -14.22 4.00 -3.23
N LEU A 58 -14.29 4.67 -2.09
CA LEU A 58 -13.83 6.04 -1.92
C LEU A 58 -12.86 6.13 -0.73
N ILE A 59 -11.97 7.11 -0.78
CA ILE A 59 -11.10 7.49 0.31
C ILE A 59 -11.74 8.67 1.03
N VAL A 60 -11.90 8.58 2.35
CA VAL A 60 -12.57 9.59 3.16
C VAL A 60 -11.65 10.06 4.27
N LEU A 61 -11.50 11.36 4.40
CA LEU A 61 -10.94 12.01 5.58
C LEU A 61 -12.10 12.48 6.45
N TYR A 62 -12.10 12.10 7.73
CA TYR A 62 -13.20 12.40 8.64
C TYR A 62 -12.70 12.90 10.01
N THR A 63 -13.61 13.37 10.87
CA THR A 63 -13.34 13.71 12.26
C THR A 63 -14.28 12.94 13.19
N GLY A 64 -13.92 12.85 14.47
CA GLY A 64 -14.79 12.24 15.49
C GLY A 64 -14.70 10.72 15.54
N SER A 65 -15.80 10.10 15.98
CA SER A 65 -15.81 8.64 16.19
C SER A 65 -16.11 7.86 14.90
N PRO A 66 -15.31 6.82 14.59
CA PRO A 66 -15.63 5.87 13.50
C PRO A 66 -17.03 5.27 13.62
N GLN A 67 -17.46 4.95 14.83
CA GLN A 67 -18.77 4.39 15.09
C GLN A 67 -19.92 5.28 14.64
N THR A 68 -19.78 6.60 14.84
CA THR A 68 -20.83 7.56 14.41
C THR A 68 -20.98 7.53 12.89
N LEU A 69 -19.86 7.50 12.17
CA LEU A 69 -19.86 7.45 10.72
C LEU A 69 -20.48 6.13 10.20
N GLN A 70 -20.11 5.00 10.79
CA GLN A 70 -20.64 3.70 10.41
C GLN A 70 -22.14 3.54 10.72
N ASN A 71 -22.61 4.11 11.84
CA ASN A 71 -24.03 4.06 12.23
C ASN A 71 -24.90 4.91 11.31
N GLU A 72 -24.38 6.03 10.81
CA GLU A 72 -25.12 6.91 9.88
C GLU A 72 -25.30 6.27 8.51
N PHE A 73 -24.33 5.46 8.05
CA PHE A 73 -24.36 4.80 6.75
C PHE A 73 -24.36 3.28 6.90
N PRO A 74 -25.43 2.65 7.43
CA PRO A 74 -25.45 1.21 7.74
C PRO A 74 -25.40 0.31 6.49
N SER A 75 -25.78 0.84 5.32
CA SER A 75 -25.70 0.14 4.02
C SER A 75 -24.32 0.18 3.38
N SER A 76 -23.39 0.93 3.98
CA SER A 76 -22.01 1.10 3.51
C SER A 76 -21.05 0.27 4.33
N SER A 77 -19.93 -0.14 3.73
CA SER A 77 -18.85 -0.78 4.47
C SER A 77 -17.66 0.17 4.63
N PHE A 78 -17.06 0.17 5.81
CA PHE A 78 -15.93 1.03 6.15
C PHE A 78 -14.72 0.20 6.56
N THR A 79 -13.55 0.57 6.07
CA THR A 79 -12.25 0.16 6.59
C THR A 79 -11.57 1.40 7.16
N PHE A 80 -11.47 1.48 8.49
CA PHE A 80 -10.87 2.63 9.17
C PHE A 80 -9.36 2.49 9.25
N LEU A 81 -8.66 3.46 8.69
CA LEU A 81 -7.21 3.57 8.69
C LEU A 81 -6.72 4.46 9.83
N LEU A 82 -5.41 4.55 10.03
CA LEU A 82 -4.81 5.49 10.99
C LEU A 82 -5.07 6.94 10.57
N GLY A 83 -5.08 7.87 11.55
CA GLY A 83 -5.13 9.31 11.28
C GLY A 83 -6.46 9.84 10.76
N ASN A 84 -7.58 9.20 11.08
CA ASN A 84 -8.93 9.59 10.65
C ASN A 84 -9.19 9.47 9.16
N TYR A 85 -8.52 8.52 8.51
CA TYR A 85 -8.82 8.11 7.14
C TYR A 85 -9.70 6.86 7.14
N ALA A 86 -10.56 6.75 6.14
CA ALA A 86 -11.37 5.56 5.93
C ALA A 86 -11.46 5.24 4.43
N ILE A 87 -11.51 3.96 4.12
CA ILE A 87 -11.99 3.48 2.82
C ILE A 87 -13.45 3.13 2.99
N VAL A 88 -14.31 3.65 2.13
CA VAL A 88 -15.75 3.37 2.17
C VAL A 88 -16.21 2.76 0.87
N LYS A 89 -16.96 1.67 0.95
CA LYS A 89 -17.77 1.18 -0.16
C LYS A 89 -19.20 1.66 0.06
N ILE A 90 -19.70 2.52 -0.85
CA ILE A 90 -20.97 3.24 -0.71
C ILE A 90 -21.72 3.28 -2.04
N SER A 91 -23.06 3.30 -2.00
CA SER A 91 -23.89 3.52 -3.19
C SER A 91 -23.63 4.92 -3.78
N GLU A 92 -23.65 5.04 -5.10
CA GLU A 92 -23.54 6.34 -5.79
C GLU A 92 -24.56 7.35 -5.26
N ASP A 93 -25.80 6.91 -4.98
CA ASP A 93 -26.89 7.74 -4.48
C ASP A 93 -26.64 8.30 -3.07
N ASP A 94 -25.82 7.63 -2.26
CA ASP A 94 -25.52 8.03 -0.89
C ASP A 94 -24.28 8.95 -0.79
N ILE A 95 -23.49 9.11 -1.86
CA ILE A 95 -22.29 9.97 -1.87
C ILE A 95 -22.63 11.43 -1.49
N PRO A 96 -23.71 12.04 -2.00
CA PRO A 96 -24.09 13.37 -1.57
C PRO A 96 -24.38 13.48 -0.06
N SER A 97 -25.02 12.48 0.51
CA SER A 97 -25.32 12.41 1.94
C SER A 97 -24.04 12.25 2.78
N LEU A 98 -23.11 11.43 2.30
CA LEU A 98 -21.79 11.27 2.93
C LEU A 98 -20.99 12.59 2.92
N ALA A 99 -20.97 13.32 1.82
CA ALA A 99 -20.29 14.61 1.72
C ALA A 99 -20.95 15.68 2.59
N ALA A 100 -22.28 15.66 2.72
CA ALA A 100 -23.03 16.59 3.58
C ALA A 100 -22.83 16.28 5.07
N PHE A 101 -22.35 15.08 5.43
CA PHE A 101 -22.21 14.70 6.84
C PHE A 101 -21.14 15.54 7.53
N PRO A 102 -21.42 16.13 8.72
CA PRO A 102 -20.53 17.10 9.36
C PRO A 102 -19.14 16.54 9.71
N GLN A 103 -19.06 15.24 10.01
CA GLN A 103 -17.80 14.59 10.35
C GLN A 103 -16.92 14.31 9.13
N VAL A 104 -17.45 14.35 7.92
CA VAL A 104 -16.68 14.17 6.69
C VAL A 104 -16.02 15.47 6.30
N ILE A 105 -14.71 15.45 6.17
CA ILE A 105 -13.88 16.59 5.79
C ILE A 105 -13.67 16.60 4.28
N TYR A 106 -13.28 15.45 3.71
CA TYR A 106 -12.96 15.35 2.28
C TYR A 106 -13.16 13.95 1.76
N ILE A 107 -13.57 13.83 0.50
CA ILE A 107 -13.81 12.57 -0.21
C ILE A 107 -13.03 12.60 -1.52
N GLU A 108 -12.24 11.55 -1.75
CA GLU A 108 -11.44 11.38 -2.96
C GLU A 108 -11.74 10.00 -3.57
N ARG A 109 -11.80 9.93 -4.91
CA ARG A 109 -11.81 8.65 -5.59
C ARG A 109 -10.42 8.04 -5.65
N PRO A 110 -10.28 6.70 -5.71
CA PRO A 110 -8.99 6.07 -5.91
C PRO A 110 -8.40 6.42 -7.28
N ARG A 111 -7.08 6.26 -7.38
CA ARG A 111 -6.33 6.44 -8.64
C ARG A 111 -5.62 5.15 -8.98
N GLN A 112 -5.51 4.85 -10.27
CA GLN A 112 -4.74 3.70 -10.74
C GLN A 112 -3.25 3.89 -10.48
N LEU A 113 -2.55 2.79 -10.19
CA LEU A 113 -1.11 2.75 -9.95
C LEU A 113 -0.44 1.88 -11.01
N PHE A 114 0.73 2.30 -11.47
CA PHE A 114 1.55 1.57 -12.44
C PHE A 114 2.92 1.25 -11.83
N PHE A 115 3.42 0.04 -12.10
CA PHE A 115 4.75 -0.37 -11.63
C PHE A 115 5.84 0.30 -12.46
N GLU A 116 6.87 0.85 -11.79
CA GLU A 116 8.03 1.47 -12.42
C GLU A 116 9.28 0.62 -12.26
N ILE A 117 10.09 0.49 -13.33
CA ILE A 117 11.34 -0.29 -13.34
C ILE A 117 12.51 0.70 -13.34
N VAL A 118 13.29 0.72 -12.25
CA VAL A 118 14.46 1.60 -12.12
C VAL A 118 15.73 0.81 -11.79
N SER A 119 16.81 1.00 -12.57
CA SER A 119 18.15 0.44 -12.34
C SER A 119 18.98 1.35 -11.43
N ALA A 120 18.72 1.34 -10.12
CA ALA A 120 19.30 2.29 -9.16
C ALA A 120 20.60 1.82 -8.46
N ARG A 121 21.07 0.59 -8.68
CA ARG A 121 22.13 -0.03 -7.85
C ARG A 121 23.53 0.56 -8.02
N GLN A 122 23.86 1.17 -9.15
CA GLN A 122 25.21 1.67 -9.41
C GLN A 122 25.49 3.10 -8.93
N ALA A 123 24.44 3.86 -8.61
CA ALA A 123 24.56 5.28 -8.32
C ALA A 123 24.83 5.62 -6.83
N SER A 124 24.72 4.67 -5.91
CA SER A 124 24.53 5.00 -4.48
C SER A 124 25.72 4.71 -3.55
N CYS A 125 26.94 4.40 -4.02
CA CYS A 125 28.17 4.22 -3.20
C CYS A 125 28.02 3.43 -1.87
N LEU A 126 27.04 2.52 -1.75
CA LEU A 126 26.65 1.88 -0.49
C LEU A 126 27.58 0.77 -0.02
N SER A 127 28.44 0.23 -0.89
CA SER A 127 29.42 -0.79 -0.53
C SER A 127 30.34 -0.36 0.61
N ALA A 128 30.71 0.92 0.66
CA ALA A 128 31.59 1.45 1.70
C ALA A 128 30.97 1.41 3.11
N ILE A 129 29.64 1.48 3.22
CA ILE A 129 28.95 1.47 4.52
C ILE A 129 28.74 0.04 5.04
N GLN A 130 28.53 -0.91 4.14
CA GLN A 130 28.33 -2.32 4.48
C GLN A 130 29.64 -3.04 4.81
N GLU A 131 30.72 -2.72 4.07
CA GLU A 131 32.02 -3.38 4.18
C GLU A 131 32.92 -2.73 5.24
N ASN A 132 32.59 -1.52 5.68
CA ASN A 132 33.34 -0.84 6.73
C ASN A 132 33.05 -1.50 8.09
N SER A 133 34.09 -2.14 8.67
CA SER A 133 34.03 -2.80 9.97
C SER A 133 33.57 -1.90 11.13
N SER A 134 33.62 -0.58 10.94
CA SER A 134 33.19 0.40 11.95
C SER A 134 31.68 0.65 11.96
N TYR A 135 30.97 0.41 10.83
CA TYR A 135 29.55 0.67 10.73
C TYR A 135 28.73 -0.62 10.61
N GLY A 136 29.10 -1.56 9.72
CA GLY A 136 28.49 -2.87 9.56
C GLY A 136 26.95 -2.82 9.44
N LEU A 137 26.41 -1.82 8.75
CA LEU A 137 24.97 -1.58 8.67
C LEU A 137 24.34 -2.55 7.65
N THR A 138 23.75 -3.61 8.16
CA THR A 138 23.18 -4.71 7.37
C THR A 138 21.64 -4.74 7.41
N GLY A 139 20.99 -3.78 8.09
CA GLY A 139 19.55 -3.75 8.27
C GLY A 139 19.03 -4.67 9.38
N LYS A 140 19.90 -5.26 10.21
CA LYS A 140 19.49 -6.12 11.32
C LYS A 140 18.60 -5.35 12.30
N GLY A 141 17.41 -5.94 12.61
CA GLY A 141 16.43 -5.33 13.50
C GLY A 141 15.55 -4.26 12.82
N ILE A 142 15.65 -4.12 11.49
CA ILE A 142 14.80 -3.25 10.68
C ILE A 142 13.81 -4.12 9.91
N LEU A 143 12.58 -3.65 9.80
CA LEU A 143 11.57 -4.22 8.92
C LEU A 143 11.55 -3.45 7.59
N ILE A 144 11.68 -4.17 6.48
CA ILE A 144 11.46 -3.61 5.15
C ILE A 144 10.14 -4.14 4.62
N SER A 145 9.22 -3.24 4.34
CA SER A 145 7.97 -3.55 3.64
C SER A 145 8.12 -3.25 2.16
N VAL A 146 7.94 -4.27 1.33
CA VAL A 146 7.90 -4.14 -0.13
C VAL A 146 6.44 -4.25 -0.55
N ILE A 147 5.89 -3.13 -1.02
CA ILE A 147 4.52 -3.05 -1.52
C ILE A 147 4.63 -2.98 -3.04
N ASP A 148 4.32 -4.08 -3.75
CA ASP A 148 4.65 -4.22 -5.16
C ASP A 148 3.79 -5.29 -5.86
N SER A 149 4.25 -5.83 -7.01
CA SER A 149 3.56 -6.87 -7.79
C SER A 149 3.53 -8.25 -7.15
N GLY A 150 4.19 -8.41 -6.00
CA GLY A 150 4.34 -9.68 -5.29
C GLY A 150 5.79 -9.96 -4.93
N ILE A 151 6.05 -11.18 -4.50
CA ILE A 151 7.39 -11.68 -4.19
C ILE A 151 7.45 -13.19 -4.46
N ASP A 152 8.54 -13.66 -5.08
CA ASP A 152 8.89 -15.07 -5.04
C ASP A 152 9.46 -15.41 -3.65
N TYR A 153 8.55 -15.73 -2.72
CA TYR A 153 8.92 -16.03 -1.33
C TYR A 153 9.83 -17.26 -1.20
N ALA A 154 9.92 -18.09 -2.24
CA ALA A 154 10.79 -19.26 -2.26
C ALA A 154 12.22 -18.96 -2.76
N HIS A 155 12.48 -17.75 -3.25
CA HIS A 155 13.81 -17.36 -3.68
C HIS A 155 14.83 -17.47 -2.53
N PRO A 156 16.00 -18.08 -2.73
CA PRO A 156 16.96 -18.32 -1.66
C PRO A 156 17.40 -17.06 -0.91
N ASP A 157 17.37 -15.89 -1.56
CA ASP A 157 17.76 -14.62 -0.95
C ASP A 157 16.76 -14.09 0.09
N PHE A 158 15.56 -14.65 0.13
CA PHE A 158 14.53 -14.33 1.12
C PHE A 158 14.38 -15.42 2.20
N CYS A 159 15.28 -16.39 2.20
CA CYS A 159 15.32 -17.46 3.19
C CYS A 159 16.56 -17.34 4.10
N ASN A 160 16.40 -17.78 5.35
CA ASN A 160 17.46 -17.94 6.31
C ASN A 160 18.38 -19.13 5.94
N PRO A 161 19.58 -19.26 6.56
CA PRO A 161 20.47 -20.39 6.34
C PRO A 161 19.83 -21.78 6.62
N ASP A 162 18.90 -21.84 7.57
CA ASP A 162 18.11 -23.03 7.92
C ASP A 162 16.92 -23.29 6.98
N LYS A 163 16.82 -22.52 5.88
CA LYS A 163 15.75 -22.55 4.87
C LYS A 163 14.38 -22.06 5.38
N THR A 164 14.28 -21.48 6.55
CA THR A 164 13.08 -20.77 6.97
C THR A 164 12.95 -19.42 6.27
N THR A 165 11.72 -18.91 6.17
CA THR A 165 11.50 -17.61 5.53
C THR A 165 12.02 -16.43 6.37
N ARG A 166 12.46 -15.36 5.71
CA ARG A 166 12.72 -14.03 6.31
C ARG A 166 11.49 -13.13 6.27
N LEU A 167 10.42 -13.57 5.59
CA LEU A 167 9.17 -12.82 5.56
C LEU A 167 8.45 -13.01 6.90
N VAL A 168 8.13 -11.91 7.53
CA VAL A 168 7.31 -11.89 8.76
C VAL A 168 5.82 -11.87 8.45
N ALA A 169 5.44 -11.45 7.24
CA ALA A 169 4.08 -11.49 6.71
C ALA A 169 4.12 -11.37 5.18
N LEU A 170 3.19 -12.03 4.50
CA LEU A 170 2.89 -11.87 3.08
C LEU A 170 1.39 -11.65 2.92
N TRP A 171 1.00 -10.42 2.57
CA TRP A 171 -0.39 -10.11 2.25
C TRP A 171 -0.59 -10.02 0.74
N ASP A 172 -1.30 -10.98 0.18
CA ASP A 172 -1.68 -10.96 -1.24
C ASP A 172 -3.11 -10.42 -1.37
N GLN A 173 -3.23 -9.18 -1.87
CA GLN A 173 -4.53 -8.52 -2.04
C GLN A 173 -5.34 -9.08 -3.22
N THR A 174 -4.71 -9.88 -4.09
CA THR A 174 -5.36 -10.47 -5.27
C THR A 174 -6.06 -11.81 -4.97
N ILE A 175 -5.74 -12.45 -3.84
CA ILE A 175 -6.29 -13.74 -3.45
C ILE A 175 -7.48 -13.50 -2.51
N LEU A 176 -8.67 -13.93 -2.91
CA LEU A 176 -9.86 -13.86 -2.05
C LEU A 176 -9.64 -14.64 -0.75
N ALA A 177 -10.10 -14.06 0.34
CA ALA A 177 -10.17 -14.76 1.61
C ALA A 177 -11.14 -15.94 1.47
N ASP A 178 -10.72 -17.10 1.98
CA ASP A 178 -11.51 -18.34 2.01
C ASP A 178 -11.31 -19.01 3.36
N PRO A 179 -12.19 -18.74 4.34
CA PRO A 179 -12.09 -19.34 5.67
C PRO A 179 -12.12 -20.86 5.67
N SER A 180 -12.79 -21.48 4.68
CA SER A 180 -12.85 -22.95 4.56
C SER A 180 -11.51 -23.55 4.18
N ALA A 181 -10.68 -22.80 3.47
CA ALA A 181 -9.30 -23.14 3.12
C ALA A 181 -8.26 -22.54 4.08
N GLY A 182 -8.68 -21.98 5.22
CA GLY A 182 -7.79 -21.36 6.21
C GLY A 182 -7.14 -20.06 5.73
N ARG A 183 -7.74 -19.39 4.73
CA ARG A 183 -7.26 -18.14 4.15
C ARG A 183 -8.08 -16.96 4.65
N PHE A 184 -7.43 -16.05 5.36
CA PHE A 184 -8.08 -14.91 6.01
C PHE A 184 -7.41 -13.60 5.54
N ALA A 185 -8.21 -12.56 5.41
CA ALA A 185 -7.70 -11.21 5.29
C ALA A 185 -7.02 -10.77 6.61
N PRO A 186 -6.09 -9.81 6.58
CA PRO A 186 -5.56 -9.24 7.82
C PRO A 186 -6.67 -8.64 8.67
N ALA A 187 -6.52 -8.66 9.99
CA ALA A 187 -7.50 -8.09 10.91
C ALA A 187 -7.74 -6.59 10.61
N GLY A 188 -9.00 -6.21 10.45
CA GLY A 188 -9.41 -4.84 10.11
C GLY A 188 -9.51 -4.56 8.62
N TYR A 189 -9.17 -5.52 7.74
CA TYR A 189 -9.31 -5.41 6.29
C TYR A 189 -10.25 -6.50 5.76
N SER A 190 -10.90 -6.20 4.64
CA SER A 190 -11.85 -7.13 4.01
C SER A 190 -11.32 -7.81 2.75
N GLN A 191 -10.11 -7.42 2.30
CA GLN A 191 -9.55 -7.83 1.01
C GLN A 191 -8.28 -8.65 1.18
N GLY A 192 -8.08 -9.57 0.25
CA GLY A 192 -6.84 -10.32 0.15
C GLY A 192 -6.73 -11.48 1.15
N THR A 193 -5.60 -12.14 1.13
CA THR A 193 -5.22 -13.20 2.07
C THR A 193 -3.86 -12.90 2.70
N LEU A 194 -3.79 -13.01 4.02
CA LEU A 194 -2.56 -12.89 4.77
C LEU A 194 -1.96 -14.28 5.02
N PHE A 195 -0.70 -14.45 4.68
CA PHE A 195 0.08 -15.65 4.97
C PHE A 195 1.10 -15.38 6.08
N SER A 196 1.07 -16.21 7.11
CA SER A 196 2.00 -16.14 8.23
C SER A 196 3.35 -16.79 7.88
N PRO A 197 4.42 -16.51 8.66
CA PRO A 197 5.71 -17.20 8.50
C PRO A 197 5.59 -18.72 8.59
N GLU A 198 4.69 -19.26 9.41
CA GLU A 198 4.47 -20.69 9.58
C GLU A 198 3.90 -21.31 8.30
N GLN A 199 2.92 -20.65 7.69
CA GLN A 199 2.34 -21.09 6.41
C GLN A 199 3.36 -21.03 5.28
N ILE A 200 4.16 -19.95 5.22
CA ILE A 200 5.23 -19.81 4.23
C ILE A 200 6.29 -20.90 4.44
N ASN A 201 6.70 -21.17 5.68
CA ASN A 201 7.65 -22.23 5.98
C ASN A 201 7.12 -23.61 5.62
N ALA A 202 5.84 -23.89 5.86
CA ALA A 202 5.20 -25.13 5.42
C ALA A 202 5.23 -25.26 3.90
N ALA A 203 4.95 -24.17 3.18
CA ALA A 203 5.04 -24.14 1.71
C ALA A 203 6.47 -24.34 1.20
N LEU A 204 7.48 -23.79 1.88
CA LEU A 204 8.90 -23.96 1.53
C LEU A 204 9.39 -25.41 1.74
N GLN A 205 8.73 -26.19 2.59
CA GLN A 205 9.05 -27.60 2.84
C GLN A 205 8.32 -28.56 1.89
N ALA A 206 7.39 -28.06 1.09
CA ALA A 206 6.66 -28.87 0.12
C ALA A 206 7.57 -29.45 -0.96
N ASP A 207 7.38 -30.71 -1.32
CA ASP A 207 8.21 -31.43 -2.26
C ASP A 207 8.02 -30.95 -3.71
N THR A 208 6.82 -30.48 -4.05
CA THR A 208 6.49 -30.03 -5.42
C THR A 208 5.98 -28.60 -5.44
N PHE A 209 6.06 -28.01 -6.63
CA PHE A 209 5.52 -26.66 -6.86
C PHE A 209 4.00 -26.61 -6.63
N GLU A 210 3.27 -27.65 -7.05
CA GLU A 210 1.82 -27.75 -6.89
C GLU A 210 1.42 -27.75 -5.41
N GLN A 211 2.08 -28.58 -4.58
CA GLN A 211 1.85 -28.59 -3.14
C GLN A 211 2.17 -27.25 -2.48
N ARG A 212 3.21 -26.56 -2.94
CA ARG A 212 3.54 -25.21 -2.50
C ARG A 212 2.42 -24.23 -2.82
N MET A 213 1.87 -24.29 -4.02
CA MET A 213 0.77 -23.43 -4.47
C MET A 213 -0.56 -23.73 -3.77
N GLU A 214 -0.77 -24.95 -3.29
CA GLU A 214 -1.94 -25.28 -2.45
C GLU A 214 -1.89 -24.56 -1.10
N LEU A 215 -0.69 -24.46 -0.51
CA LEU A 215 -0.48 -23.82 0.79
C LEU A 215 -0.42 -22.28 0.70
N VAL A 216 0.41 -21.77 -0.19
CA VAL A 216 0.63 -20.33 -0.38
C VAL A 216 0.62 -20.02 -1.89
N PRO A 217 -0.56 -19.78 -2.50
CA PRO A 217 -0.71 -19.57 -3.94
C PRO A 217 -0.28 -18.17 -4.43
N SER A 218 0.43 -17.42 -3.61
CA SER A 218 0.92 -16.10 -3.99
C SER A 218 2.13 -16.20 -4.89
N THR A 219 2.12 -15.47 -6.00
CA THR A 219 3.20 -15.44 -7.00
C THR A 219 3.47 -14.01 -7.45
N ASP A 220 4.70 -13.76 -7.88
CA ASP A 220 5.07 -12.52 -8.57
C ASP A 220 5.20 -12.79 -10.08
N VAL A 221 4.11 -12.57 -10.81
CA VAL A 221 4.04 -12.86 -12.25
C VAL A 221 4.96 -11.95 -13.07
N THR A 222 5.12 -10.71 -12.66
CA THR A 222 5.95 -9.72 -13.37
C THR A 222 7.43 -9.84 -12.99
N GLY A 223 7.73 -10.38 -11.81
CA GLY A 223 9.06 -10.42 -11.24
C GLY A 223 9.55 -9.07 -10.68
N HIS A 224 8.76 -8.00 -10.82
CA HIS A 224 9.18 -6.66 -10.42
C HIS A 224 9.36 -6.56 -8.90
N GLY A 225 8.38 -6.95 -8.11
CA GLY A 225 8.45 -6.89 -6.65
C GLY A 225 9.56 -7.81 -6.08
N THR A 226 9.77 -8.99 -6.68
CA THR A 226 10.88 -9.88 -6.34
C THR A 226 12.23 -9.21 -6.57
N HIS A 227 12.39 -8.54 -7.72
CA HIS A 227 13.61 -7.80 -8.06
C HIS A 227 13.86 -6.63 -7.09
N VAL A 228 12.82 -5.85 -6.82
CA VAL A 228 12.87 -4.73 -5.86
C VAL A 228 13.24 -5.23 -4.45
N ALA A 229 12.59 -6.30 -3.98
CA ALA A 229 12.90 -6.92 -2.69
C ALA A 229 14.35 -7.44 -2.64
N GLY A 230 14.85 -8.00 -3.74
CA GLY A 230 16.23 -8.47 -3.87
C GLY A 230 17.24 -7.33 -3.72
N ILE A 231 17.01 -6.20 -4.40
CA ILE A 231 17.86 -5.01 -4.30
C ILE A 231 17.79 -4.41 -2.89
N ALA A 232 16.62 -4.31 -2.31
CA ALA A 232 16.45 -3.73 -0.98
C ALA A 232 17.05 -4.62 0.12
N ALA A 233 16.77 -5.94 0.08
CA ALA A 233 16.97 -6.81 1.23
C ALA A 233 17.45 -8.24 0.91
N GLY A 234 17.75 -8.57 -0.33
CA GLY A 234 18.28 -9.88 -0.68
C GLY A 234 19.57 -10.20 0.08
N ASN A 235 19.68 -11.40 0.66
CA ASN A 235 20.89 -11.78 1.39
C ASN A 235 22.02 -12.34 0.52
N GLY A 236 21.78 -12.50 -0.79
CA GLY A 236 22.76 -12.94 -1.77
C GLY A 236 23.03 -14.45 -1.78
N ARG A 237 22.23 -15.27 -1.13
CA ARG A 237 22.45 -16.73 -1.04
C ARG A 237 22.40 -17.42 -2.40
N ALA A 238 21.53 -16.98 -3.30
CA ALA A 238 21.45 -17.52 -4.66
C ALA A 238 22.75 -17.33 -5.44
N SER A 239 23.52 -16.30 -5.11
CA SER A 239 24.75 -15.94 -5.80
C SER A 239 26.03 -16.23 -4.97
N GLY A 240 25.92 -17.01 -3.90
CA GLY A 240 27.05 -17.24 -3.00
C GLY A 240 27.56 -15.97 -2.29
N GLY A 241 26.71 -14.97 -2.13
CA GLY A 241 27.02 -13.69 -1.48
C GLY A 241 27.48 -12.58 -2.43
N LEU A 242 27.57 -12.86 -3.75
CA LEU A 242 28.05 -11.88 -4.74
C LEU A 242 27.06 -10.75 -4.95
N TYR A 243 25.75 -11.06 -5.02
CA TYR A 243 24.70 -10.07 -5.22
C TYR A 243 23.86 -9.94 -3.95
N ARG A 244 24.32 -9.11 -3.02
CA ARG A 244 23.58 -8.77 -1.81
C ARG A 244 22.77 -7.49 -2.00
N GLY A 245 21.62 -7.42 -1.38
CA GLY A 245 20.84 -6.20 -1.25
C GLY A 245 21.45 -5.19 -0.28
N ILE A 246 20.77 -4.08 -0.11
CA ILE A 246 21.22 -2.98 0.75
C ILE A 246 21.10 -3.35 2.23
N ALA A 247 20.03 -4.07 2.62
CA ALA A 247 19.76 -4.48 3.99
C ALA A 247 19.61 -6.01 4.11
N PRO A 248 20.70 -6.79 3.89
CA PRO A 248 20.61 -8.24 3.73
C PRO A 248 20.20 -9.00 5.01
N GLU A 249 20.24 -8.36 6.18
CA GLU A 249 19.85 -8.93 7.48
C GLU A 249 18.53 -8.37 8.02
N SER A 250 17.81 -7.55 7.23
CA SER A 250 16.48 -7.06 7.61
C SER A 250 15.44 -8.17 7.59
N SER A 251 14.36 -7.98 8.36
CA SER A 251 13.12 -8.72 8.19
C SER A 251 12.33 -8.16 7.02
N LEU A 252 11.52 -9.00 6.36
CA LEU A 252 10.73 -8.62 5.20
C LEU A 252 9.25 -8.71 5.51
N LEU A 253 8.48 -7.71 5.10
CA LEU A 253 7.04 -7.77 4.97
C LEU A 253 6.71 -7.51 3.50
N ALA A 254 5.96 -8.40 2.87
CA ALA A 254 5.58 -8.23 1.48
C ALA A 254 4.08 -8.01 1.36
N VAL A 255 3.69 -7.00 0.58
CA VAL A 255 2.30 -6.81 0.18
C VAL A 255 2.23 -6.83 -1.33
N LYS A 256 1.54 -7.83 -1.88
CA LYS A 256 1.20 -7.86 -3.29
C LYS A 256 -0.02 -7.01 -3.52
N LEU A 257 0.19 -5.89 -4.20
CA LEU A 257 -0.88 -4.97 -4.59
C LEU A 257 -1.78 -5.58 -5.64
N GLY A 258 -3.05 -5.32 -5.51
CA GLY A 258 -4.02 -5.66 -6.52
C GLY A 258 -5.43 -5.80 -5.98
N SER A 259 -6.33 -6.10 -6.91
CA SER A 259 -7.72 -6.45 -6.62
C SER A 259 -7.96 -7.90 -7.02
N PRO A 260 -8.86 -8.62 -6.37
CA PRO A 260 -9.34 -9.92 -6.86
C PRO A 260 -10.03 -9.83 -8.23
N ASP A 261 -10.41 -8.64 -8.69
CA ASP A 261 -10.94 -8.43 -10.05
C ASP A 261 -9.79 -8.57 -11.07
N PRO A 262 -9.86 -9.54 -12.00
CA PRO A 262 -8.79 -9.77 -13.00
C PRO A 262 -8.57 -8.59 -13.96
N LYS A 263 -9.50 -7.65 -14.04
CA LYS A 263 -9.41 -6.46 -14.90
C LYS A 263 -8.90 -5.23 -14.15
N GLY A 264 -8.77 -5.30 -12.83
CA GLY A 264 -8.37 -4.17 -12.00
C GLY A 264 -6.86 -4.01 -11.93
N PHE A 265 -6.36 -2.86 -12.36
CA PHE A 265 -5.03 -2.40 -11.94
C PHE A 265 -5.08 -2.00 -10.46
N PRO A 266 -3.96 -2.16 -9.72
CA PRO A 266 -3.87 -1.61 -8.37
C PRO A 266 -4.18 -0.11 -8.38
N ASN A 267 -4.86 0.36 -7.35
CA ASN A 267 -5.18 1.77 -7.21
C ASN A 267 -4.77 2.28 -5.81
N THR A 268 -5.03 3.54 -5.53
CA THR A 268 -4.60 4.18 -4.29
C THR A 268 -5.30 3.62 -3.03
N ILE A 269 -6.41 2.92 -3.16
CA ILE A 269 -7.09 2.25 -2.03
C ILE A 269 -6.25 1.08 -1.54
N GLU A 270 -5.89 0.16 -2.44
CA GLU A 270 -5.05 -0.99 -2.11
C GLU A 270 -3.71 -0.54 -1.54
N LEU A 271 -3.13 0.54 -2.11
CA LEU A 271 -1.90 1.12 -1.61
C LEU A 271 -2.05 1.68 -0.19
N MET A 272 -3.08 2.47 0.09
CA MET A 272 -3.29 3.04 1.42
C MET A 272 -3.51 1.94 2.46
N GLN A 273 -4.26 0.89 2.12
CA GLN A 273 -4.44 -0.27 3.00
C GLN A 273 -3.12 -1.02 3.24
N ALA A 274 -2.28 -1.19 2.19
CA ALA A 274 -0.98 -1.85 2.31
C ALA A 274 -0.01 -1.07 3.20
N VAL A 275 0.02 0.25 3.05
CA VAL A 275 0.81 1.14 3.91
C VAL A 275 0.31 1.07 5.35
N ASP A 276 -1.01 1.19 5.57
CA ASP A 276 -1.63 1.13 6.91
C ASP A 276 -1.31 -0.21 7.61
N PHE A 277 -1.46 -1.33 6.89
CA PHE A 277 -1.11 -2.66 7.40
C PHE A 277 0.35 -2.75 7.82
N SER A 278 1.27 -2.29 6.97
CA SER A 278 2.71 -2.31 7.25
C SER A 278 3.07 -1.47 8.47
N VAL A 279 2.45 -0.30 8.60
CA VAL A 279 2.65 0.61 9.73
C VAL A 279 2.09 0.02 11.02
N ARG A 280 0.87 -0.54 10.99
CA ARG A 280 0.28 -1.20 12.17
C ARG A 280 1.13 -2.38 12.62
N TYR A 281 1.58 -3.20 11.68
CA TYR A 281 2.49 -4.31 11.98
C TYR A 281 3.75 -3.83 12.70
N ALA A 282 4.39 -2.78 12.19
CA ALA A 282 5.61 -2.24 12.78
C ALA A 282 5.39 -1.64 14.19
N ILE A 283 4.26 -0.97 14.40
CA ILE A 283 3.87 -0.41 15.70
C ILE A 283 3.63 -1.55 16.70
N GLU A 284 2.84 -2.55 16.33
CA GLU A 284 2.50 -3.70 17.17
C GLU A 284 3.75 -4.46 17.62
N HIS A 285 4.71 -4.65 16.70
CA HIS A 285 5.96 -5.38 16.98
C HIS A 285 7.09 -4.48 17.46
N THR A 286 6.85 -3.17 17.58
CA THR A 286 7.83 -2.16 18.06
C THR A 286 9.15 -2.19 17.25
N VAL A 287 9.07 -2.36 15.92
CA VAL A 287 10.21 -2.40 15.00
C VAL A 287 10.26 -1.15 14.11
N PRO A 288 11.45 -0.60 13.83
CA PRO A 288 11.60 0.42 12.80
C PRO A 288 11.22 -0.11 11.42
N LEU A 289 10.54 0.71 10.62
CA LEU A 289 9.99 0.33 9.33
C LEU A 289 10.53 1.20 8.21
N VAL A 290 10.89 0.56 7.11
CA VAL A 290 11.12 1.21 5.81
C VAL A 290 10.13 0.62 4.82
N ILE A 291 9.28 1.46 4.24
CA ILE A 291 8.34 1.06 3.18
C ILE A 291 8.94 1.45 1.84
N ASN A 292 9.01 0.49 0.92
CA ASN A 292 9.40 0.73 -0.47
C ASN A 292 8.16 0.73 -1.37
N LEU A 293 8.00 1.84 -2.11
CA LEU A 293 6.96 2.03 -3.12
C LEU A 293 7.64 2.29 -4.46
N SER A 294 7.79 1.23 -5.28
CA SER A 294 8.47 1.31 -6.58
C SER A 294 7.48 1.35 -7.75
N PHE A 295 6.43 2.13 -7.58
CA PHE A 295 5.40 2.37 -8.58
C PHE A 295 4.80 3.76 -8.36
N GLY A 296 4.08 4.27 -9.34
CA GLY A 296 3.45 5.57 -9.27
C GLY A 296 2.50 5.82 -10.43
N ASN A 297 1.93 7.00 -10.45
CA ASN A 297 1.19 7.53 -11.58
C ASN A 297 1.54 9.00 -11.79
N THR A 298 1.19 9.53 -12.96
CA THR A 298 1.38 10.93 -13.30
C THR A 298 0.14 11.79 -13.05
N TYR A 299 -0.90 11.20 -12.44
CA TYR A 299 -2.16 11.88 -12.17
C TYR A 299 -2.14 12.57 -10.80
N GLY A 300 -2.75 13.72 -10.72
CA GLY A 300 -2.96 14.45 -9.48
C GLY A 300 -2.48 15.88 -9.53
N SER A 301 -2.60 16.57 -8.42
CA SER A 301 -2.27 17.99 -8.31
C SER A 301 -0.77 18.28 -8.32
N HIS A 302 0.08 17.28 -8.13
CA HIS A 302 1.55 17.39 -7.95
C HIS A 302 1.95 18.41 -6.85
N SER A 303 1.03 18.72 -5.94
CA SER A 303 1.20 19.70 -4.87
C SER A 303 1.29 19.11 -3.47
N GLY A 304 1.25 17.79 -3.34
CA GLY A 304 1.28 17.11 -2.04
C GLY A 304 -0.03 17.23 -1.26
N THR A 305 -1.17 17.46 -1.96
CA THR A 305 -2.48 17.72 -1.32
C THR A 305 -3.50 16.61 -1.51
N SER A 306 -3.21 15.57 -2.28
CA SER A 306 -4.11 14.41 -2.38
C SER A 306 -4.19 13.67 -1.04
N LEU A 307 -5.28 12.93 -0.83
CA LEU A 307 -5.44 12.16 0.42
C LEU A 307 -4.38 11.09 0.60
N LEU A 308 -3.91 10.47 -0.49
CA LEU A 308 -2.77 9.56 -0.43
C LEU A 308 -1.50 10.28 0.07
N GLU A 309 -1.15 11.42 -0.54
CA GLU A 309 0.07 12.18 -0.19
C GLU A 309 0.02 12.65 1.26
N THR A 310 -1.12 13.21 1.70
CA THR A 310 -1.30 13.66 3.09
C THR A 310 -1.31 12.49 4.09
N TYR A 311 -1.79 11.32 3.68
CA TYR A 311 -1.72 10.11 4.48
C TYR A 311 -0.28 9.60 4.63
N LEU A 312 0.50 9.55 3.55
CA LEU A 312 1.91 9.18 3.59
C LEU A 312 2.71 10.14 4.49
N ASP A 313 2.43 11.44 4.40
CA ASP A 313 3.00 12.45 5.29
C ASP A 313 2.61 12.19 6.76
N TYR A 314 1.36 11.85 7.03
CA TYR A 314 0.89 11.53 8.36
C TYR A 314 1.64 10.33 8.95
N VAL A 315 1.69 9.20 8.25
CA VAL A 315 2.32 7.98 8.78
C VAL A 315 3.83 8.10 8.89
N SER A 316 4.49 8.86 8.03
CA SER A 316 5.94 9.12 8.12
C SER A 316 6.31 9.93 9.38
N ASN A 317 5.36 10.69 9.93
CA ASN A 317 5.54 11.47 11.15
C ASN A 317 5.30 10.68 12.46
N LEU A 318 4.83 9.41 12.38
CA LEU A 318 4.62 8.58 13.57
C LEU A 318 5.92 8.12 14.24
N GLY A 319 7.09 8.43 13.66
CA GLY A 319 8.41 8.08 14.17
C GLY A 319 8.82 6.64 13.84
N ARG A 320 10.11 6.45 13.55
CA ARG A 320 10.72 5.18 13.12
C ARG A 320 10.14 4.58 11.85
N ILE A 321 9.44 5.37 11.04
CA ILE A 321 8.85 4.97 9.77
C ILE A 321 9.45 5.84 8.67
N ASN A 322 10.01 5.20 7.64
CA ASN A 322 10.51 5.87 6.46
C ASN A 322 9.81 5.30 5.24
N ILE A 323 9.37 6.18 4.35
CA ILE A 323 8.73 5.79 3.09
C ILE A 323 9.65 6.23 1.96
N VAL A 324 9.99 5.29 1.09
CA VAL A 324 10.81 5.50 -0.11
C VAL A 324 9.91 5.30 -1.31
N VAL A 325 9.78 6.35 -2.11
CA VAL A 325 8.95 6.37 -3.32
C VAL A 325 9.85 6.43 -4.54
N GLY A 326 9.58 5.59 -5.54
CA GLY A 326 10.24 5.65 -6.84
C GLY A 326 9.87 6.95 -7.56
N LEU A 327 10.87 7.70 -8.06
CA LEU A 327 10.64 8.87 -8.89
C LEU A 327 10.43 8.41 -10.33
N SER A 328 9.34 8.85 -10.97
CA SER A 328 9.11 8.58 -12.40
C SER A 328 10.20 9.25 -13.27
N LEU A 329 10.87 8.44 -14.06
CA LEU A 329 11.89 8.94 -15.01
C LEU A 329 11.28 9.50 -16.31
N ILE A 330 9.99 9.36 -16.52
CA ILE A 330 9.31 9.86 -17.75
C ILE A 330 9.40 11.37 -17.85
N HIS A 331 9.52 12.07 -16.72
CA HIS A 331 9.64 13.53 -16.67
C HIS A 331 11.08 14.06 -16.59
N ILE A 332 12.10 13.17 -16.58
CA ILE A 332 13.53 13.59 -16.55
C ILE A 332 14.10 13.72 -17.97
N SER A 333 13.41 13.26 -19.00
CA SER A 333 13.92 13.18 -20.38
C SER A 333 13.54 14.35 -21.29
N GLU A 334 12.93 15.43 -20.78
CA GLU A 334 12.74 16.63 -21.57
C GLU A 334 13.59 17.80 -21.01
N PRO A 335 14.50 18.36 -21.82
CA PRO A 335 15.25 19.55 -21.48
C PRO A 335 14.40 20.81 -21.58
#